data_be006a2718adedc418761cde0784417b
#
_entry.id   be006a2718adedc418761cde0784417b
#
_cell.length_a   1.000
_cell.length_b   1.000
_cell.length_c   1.000
_cell.angle_alpha   90.00
_cell.angle_beta   90.00
_cell.angle_gamma   90.00
#
_symmetry.space_group_name_H-M   'P 1'
#
loop_
_entity.id
_entity.type
_entity.pdbx_description
1 polymer ?
#
loop_
_entity_poly.entity_id
_entity_poly.type
_entity_poly.pdbx_seq_one_letter_code
_entity_poly.pdbx_strand_id
1 'polypeptide(L)'
;MAKKKIFEADVEIIEMVKEQFDKFGLPENMNLQVFGVTKQKDVVKASKAPEPTEFLTEKENIIQVFVYEGVFNELDEETQRFLIEFALQPIWFDSDKGKVVIDKNPYKPLFELRKKYGNRADELLETSYIAIQQAEDLEKSGVA
;
A
#
# COMPACT_ATOMS: atom_id res chain seq x y z
N MET A 1 18.83 -16.62 -0.16
CA MET A 1 17.56 -15.87 -0.04
C MET A 1 17.77 -14.41 -0.31
N ALA A 2 16.93 -13.84 -1.17
CA ALA A 2 16.96 -12.40 -1.42
C ALA A 2 16.51 -11.63 -0.17
N LYS A 3 17.30 -10.67 0.26
CA LYS A 3 16.93 -9.80 1.37
C LYS A 3 15.94 -8.75 0.87
N LYS A 4 15.02 -8.34 1.73
CA LYS A 4 14.13 -7.21 1.45
C LYS A 4 14.97 -5.95 1.27
N LYS A 5 14.80 -5.30 0.15
CA LYS A 5 15.43 -4.02 -0.15
C LYS A 5 14.34 -2.98 -0.41
N ILE A 6 14.59 -1.76 0.04
CA ILE A 6 13.71 -0.62 -0.21
C ILE A 6 14.41 0.27 -1.23
N PHE A 7 13.66 0.70 -2.24
CA PHE A 7 14.21 1.56 -3.30
C PHE A 7 13.17 2.60 -3.72
N GLU A 8 13.58 3.54 -4.53
CA GLU A 8 12.68 4.56 -5.04
C GLU A 8 11.64 3.93 -5.96
N ALA A 9 10.36 4.19 -5.70
CA ALA A 9 9.28 3.62 -6.49
C ALA A 9 9.25 4.20 -7.91
N ASP A 10 8.75 3.41 -8.86
CA ASP A 10 8.51 3.86 -10.22
C ASP A 10 7.55 5.07 -10.23
N VAL A 11 7.82 6.04 -11.10
CA VAL A 11 7.03 7.27 -11.20
C VAL A 11 5.54 6.98 -11.45
N GLU A 12 5.23 6.01 -12.31
CA GLU A 12 3.84 5.64 -12.60
C GLU A 12 3.13 5.11 -11.37
N ILE A 13 3.82 4.35 -10.54
CA ILE A 13 3.29 3.81 -9.28
C ILE A 13 3.07 4.95 -8.29
N ILE A 14 4.02 5.86 -8.17
CA ILE A 14 3.89 7.03 -7.30
C ILE A 14 2.65 7.85 -7.68
N GLU A 15 2.47 8.11 -8.96
CA GLU A 15 1.32 8.86 -9.46
C GLU A 15 -0.01 8.16 -9.15
N MET A 16 -0.06 6.85 -9.32
CA MET A 16 -1.26 6.06 -9.05
C MET A 16 -1.62 6.07 -7.56
N VAL A 17 -0.63 5.92 -6.69
CA VAL A 17 -0.84 5.98 -5.23
C VAL A 17 -1.28 7.38 -4.81
N LYS A 18 -0.62 8.41 -5.34
CA LYS A 18 -0.95 9.81 -5.04
C LYS A 18 -2.38 10.16 -5.46
N GLU A 19 -2.79 9.71 -6.63
CA GLU A 19 -4.16 9.92 -7.12
C GLU A 19 -5.20 9.33 -6.16
N GLN A 20 -4.98 8.10 -5.69
CA GLN A 20 -5.88 7.47 -4.74
C GLN A 20 -5.83 8.16 -3.38
N PHE A 21 -4.66 8.56 -2.93
CA PHE A 21 -4.48 9.29 -1.67
C PHE A 21 -5.28 10.59 -1.68
N ASP A 22 -5.24 11.34 -2.78
CA ASP A 22 -5.98 12.60 -2.93
C ASP A 22 -7.49 12.39 -2.91
N LYS A 23 -7.98 11.25 -3.42
CA LYS A 23 -9.41 10.92 -3.43
C LYS A 23 -10.00 10.67 -2.05
N PHE A 24 -9.18 10.30 -1.08
CA PHE A 24 -9.66 10.09 0.28
C PHE A 24 -10.00 11.39 1.00
N GLY A 25 -9.67 12.54 0.44
CA GLY A 25 -10.00 13.83 1.03
C GLY A 25 -9.32 14.09 2.36
N LEU A 26 -8.13 13.54 2.55
CA LEU A 26 -7.35 13.73 3.76
C LEU A 26 -6.81 15.16 3.84
N PRO A 27 -6.58 15.70 5.07
CA PRO A 27 -6.06 17.06 5.24
C PRO A 27 -4.76 17.32 4.50
N GLU A 28 -4.56 18.55 4.06
CA GLU A 28 -3.35 18.96 3.31
C GLU A 28 -2.06 18.80 4.10
N ASN A 29 -2.13 18.78 5.43
CA ASN A 29 -0.94 18.60 6.27
C ASN A 29 -0.45 17.15 6.34
N MET A 30 -1.11 16.23 5.64
CA MET A 30 -0.63 14.85 5.53
C MET A 30 0.35 14.73 4.37
N ASN A 31 1.43 14.01 4.62
CA ASN A 31 2.52 13.80 3.66
C ASN A 31 2.59 12.36 3.22
N LEU A 32 2.83 12.15 1.94
CA LEU A 32 2.90 10.81 1.35
C LEU A 32 4.31 10.52 0.87
N GLN A 33 4.82 9.34 1.22
CA GLN A 33 6.06 8.80 0.67
C GLN A 33 5.76 7.43 0.08
N VAL A 34 6.22 7.17 -1.13
CA VAL A 34 6.00 5.89 -1.82
C VAL A 34 7.34 5.24 -2.14
N PHE A 35 7.48 3.99 -1.74
CA PHE A 35 8.70 3.22 -1.94
C PHE A 35 8.39 1.91 -2.65
N GLY A 36 9.34 1.44 -3.47
CA GLY A 36 9.34 0.08 -3.96
C GLY A 36 10.05 -0.85 -2.98
N VAL A 37 9.62 -2.09 -2.92
CA VAL A 37 10.31 -3.13 -2.14
C VAL A 37 10.47 -4.37 -2.99
N THR A 38 11.52 -5.13 -2.72
CA THR A 38 11.81 -6.37 -3.45
C THR A 38 10.99 -7.56 -2.95
N LYS A 39 10.46 -7.48 -1.74
CA LYS A 39 9.68 -8.56 -1.13
C LYS A 39 8.87 -8.03 0.05
N GLN A 40 7.62 -8.45 0.18
CA GLN A 40 6.81 -8.27 1.40
C GLN A 40 5.57 -9.18 1.34
N LYS A 41 4.85 -9.28 2.45
CA LYS A 41 3.66 -10.14 2.57
C LYS A 41 2.47 -9.66 1.74
N ASP A 42 2.33 -8.34 1.59
CA ASP A 42 1.25 -7.74 0.81
C ASP A 42 1.84 -7.04 -0.40
N VAL A 43 1.07 -6.97 -1.48
CA VAL A 43 1.55 -6.27 -2.68
C VAL A 43 1.70 -4.78 -2.41
N VAL A 44 0.74 -4.19 -1.68
CA VAL A 44 0.78 -2.79 -1.27
C VAL A 44 0.52 -2.72 0.23
N LYS A 45 1.38 -2.01 0.95
CA LYS A 45 1.25 -1.83 2.39
C LYS A 45 1.43 -0.36 2.73
N ALA A 46 0.56 0.18 3.57
CA ALA A 46 0.67 1.54 4.07
C ALA A 46 0.92 1.54 5.57
N SER A 47 1.76 2.43 6.03
CA SER A 47 2.06 2.58 7.45
C SER A 47 2.37 4.03 7.78
N LYS A 48 2.27 4.38 9.07
CA LYS A 48 2.69 5.69 9.54
C LYS A 48 4.22 5.69 9.65
N ALA A 49 4.85 6.78 9.23
CA ALA A 49 6.30 6.92 9.34
C ALA A 49 6.76 6.92 10.81
N PRO A 50 7.92 6.33 11.12
CA PRO A 50 8.50 6.41 12.46
C PRO A 50 8.84 7.84 12.85
N GLU A 51 8.81 8.14 14.15
CA GLU A 51 9.16 9.47 14.66
C GLU A 51 10.51 10.00 14.14
N PRO A 52 11.58 9.21 14.05
CA PRO A 52 12.84 9.70 13.48
C PRO A 52 12.71 10.27 12.08
N THR A 53 11.84 9.69 11.25
CA THR A 53 11.59 10.20 9.90
C THR A 53 10.95 11.58 9.96
N GLU A 54 9.96 11.77 10.82
CA GLU A 54 9.29 13.06 11.00
C GLU A 54 10.26 14.12 11.49
N PHE A 55 11.11 13.75 12.45
CA PHE A 55 12.13 14.64 12.99
C PHE A 55 13.14 15.07 11.93
N LEU A 56 13.68 14.12 11.15
CA LEU A 56 14.70 14.38 10.14
C LEU A 56 14.18 15.17 8.94
N THR A 57 12.92 14.98 8.56
CA THR A 57 12.33 15.67 7.42
C THR A 57 11.61 16.96 7.80
N GLU A 58 11.45 17.24 9.09
CA GLU A 58 10.67 18.36 9.62
C GLU A 58 9.23 18.38 9.13
N LYS A 59 8.71 17.20 8.76
CA LYS A 59 7.33 17.01 8.32
C LYS A 59 6.57 16.13 9.31
N GLU A 60 5.29 16.43 9.49
CA GLU A 60 4.40 15.65 10.36
C GLU A 60 3.41 14.84 9.52
N ASN A 61 2.80 13.83 10.14
CA ASN A 61 1.74 13.04 9.53
C ASN A 61 2.15 12.42 8.20
N ILE A 62 3.28 11.73 8.21
CA ILE A 62 3.82 11.08 7.02
C ILE A 62 3.24 9.66 6.92
N ILE A 63 2.63 9.35 5.77
CA ILE A 63 2.19 7.99 5.42
C ILE A 63 3.21 7.44 4.43
N GLN A 64 3.73 6.26 4.75
CA GLN A 64 4.65 5.55 3.86
C GLN A 64 3.91 4.38 3.21
N VAL A 65 3.97 4.31 1.89
CA VAL A 65 3.36 3.24 1.11
C VAL A 65 4.49 2.43 0.46
N PHE A 66 4.47 1.13 0.70
CA PHE A 66 5.47 0.19 0.19
C PHE A 66 4.82 -0.71 -0.84
N VAL A 67 5.36 -0.73 -2.06
CA VAL A 67 4.83 -1.50 -3.17
C VAL A 67 5.81 -2.60 -3.58
N TYR A 68 5.34 -3.83 -3.58
CA TYR A 68 6.09 -4.98 -4.07
C TYR A 68 6.04 -4.95 -5.60
N GLU A 69 6.92 -4.17 -6.22
CA GLU A 69 6.86 -3.84 -7.64
C GLU A 69 6.92 -5.06 -8.55
N GLY A 70 7.74 -6.05 -8.23
CA GLY A 70 7.85 -7.26 -9.04
C GLY A 70 6.53 -8.01 -9.21
N VAL A 71 5.68 -7.97 -8.20
CA VAL A 71 4.34 -8.56 -8.24
C VAL A 71 3.31 -7.56 -8.77
N PHE A 72 3.38 -6.31 -8.30
CA PHE A 72 2.45 -5.25 -8.70
C PHE A 72 2.40 -5.06 -10.21
N ASN A 73 3.57 -5.04 -10.86
CA ASN A 73 3.66 -4.81 -12.30
C ASN A 73 3.08 -5.97 -13.14
N GLU A 74 2.93 -7.16 -12.55
CA GLU A 74 2.32 -8.30 -13.22
C GLU A 74 0.79 -8.32 -13.13
N LEU A 75 0.19 -7.43 -12.32
CA LEU A 75 -1.25 -7.37 -12.11
C LEU A 75 -1.89 -6.37 -13.07
N ASP A 76 -3.17 -6.60 -13.40
CA ASP A 76 -3.91 -5.66 -14.22
C ASP A 76 -4.23 -4.37 -13.46
N GLU A 77 -4.63 -3.34 -14.17
CA GLU A 77 -4.87 -2.01 -13.61
C GLU A 77 -5.96 -2.02 -12.55
N GLU A 78 -7.03 -2.77 -12.75
CA GLU A 78 -8.13 -2.88 -11.78
C GLU A 78 -7.63 -3.43 -10.45
N THR A 79 -6.83 -4.51 -10.51
CA THR A 79 -6.25 -5.12 -9.32
C THR A 79 -5.27 -4.18 -8.64
N GLN A 80 -4.44 -3.49 -9.41
CA GLN A 80 -3.49 -2.51 -8.87
C GLN A 80 -4.21 -1.40 -8.11
N ARG A 81 -5.24 -0.82 -8.70
CA ARG A 81 -6.03 0.25 -8.06
C ARG A 81 -6.73 -0.23 -6.81
N PHE A 82 -7.31 -1.42 -6.86
CA PHE A 82 -7.95 -2.04 -5.70
C PHE A 82 -6.98 -2.20 -4.53
N LEU A 83 -5.77 -2.70 -4.80
CA LEU A 83 -4.78 -2.93 -3.76
C LEU A 83 -4.29 -1.63 -3.11
N ILE A 84 -4.17 -0.58 -3.90
CA ILE A 84 -3.83 0.75 -3.36
C ILE A 84 -4.97 1.25 -2.46
N GLU A 85 -6.20 1.16 -2.91
CA GLU A 85 -7.37 1.54 -2.09
C GLU A 85 -7.44 0.72 -0.81
N PHE A 86 -7.19 -0.58 -0.92
CA PHE A 86 -7.20 -1.49 0.23
C PHE A 86 -6.15 -1.08 1.27
N ALA A 87 -4.95 -0.73 0.82
CA ALA A 87 -3.86 -0.32 1.71
C ALA A 87 -4.13 1.03 2.38
N LEU A 88 -4.78 1.96 1.68
CA LEU A 88 -5.05 3.31 2.19
C LEU A 88 -6.34 3.38 3.03
N GLN A 89 -7.24 2.41 2.89
CA GLN A 89 -8.55 2.42 3.55
C GLN A 89 -8.48 2.58 5.08
N PRO A 90 -7.52 1.94 5.80
CA PRO A 90 -7.45 2.07 7.26
C PRO A 90 -6.96 3.43 7.76
N ILE A 91 -6.52 4.31 6.87
CA ILE A 91 -5.89 5.58 7.26
C ILE A 91 -6.96 6.65 7.46
N TRP A 92 -6.90 7.33 8.60
CA TRP A 92 -7.76 8.47 8.87
C TRP A 92 -7.02 9.50 9.70
N PHE A 93 -7.55 10.70 9.75
CA PHE A 93 -6.95 11.80 10.50
C PHE A 93 -7.80 12.11 11.71
N ASP A 94 -7.19 12.04 12.90
CA ASP A 94 -7.84 12.41 14.16
C ASP A 94 -7.65 13.91 14.39
N SER A 95 -8.68 14.69 14.11
CA SER A 95 -8.63 16.15 14.21
C SER A 95 -8.44 16.63 15.65
N ASP A 96 -8.89 15.87 16.64
CA ASP A 96 -8.74 16.24 18.05
C ASP A 96 -7.29 16.14 18.49
N LYS A 97 -6.56 15.15 17.98
CA LYS A 97 -5.13 14.95 18.30
C LYS A 97 -4.20 15.57 17.28
N GLY A 98 -4.71 16.00 16.13
CA GLY A 98 -3.88 16.52 15.04
C GLY A 98 -2.95 15.50 14.44
N LYS A 99 -3.31 14.22 14.49
CA LYS A 99 -2.45 13.10 14.08
C LYS A 99 -3.16 12.16 13.14
N VAL A 100 -2.37 11.56 12.24
CA VAL A 100 -2.84 10.46 11.42
C VAL A 100 -2.92 9.18 12.24
N VAL A 101 -3.96 8.39 12.01
CA VAL A 101 -4.21 7.12 12.70
C VAL A 101 -4.47 6.04 11.66
N ILE A 102 -3.97 4.85 11.93
CA ILE A 102 -4.26 3.68 11.10
C ILE A 102 -5.15 2.74 11.90
N ASP A 103 -6.32 2.44 11.37
CA ASP A 103 -7.28 1.53 12.00
C ASP A 103 -6.69 0.11 11.98
N LYS A 104 -6.64 -0.52 13.15
CA LYS A 104 -6.06 -1.85 13.29
C LYS A 104 -7.03 -3.00 13.01
N ASN A 105 -8.29 -2.70 12.72
CA ASN A 105 -9.27 -3.72 12.40
C ASN A 105 -8.95 -4.33 11.02
N PRO A 106 -8.52 -5.61 10.95
CA PRO A 106 -8.09 -6.21 9.69
C PRO A 106 -9.23 -6.45 8.70
N TYR A 107 -10.47 -6.43 9.16
CA TYR A 107 -11.64 -6.70 8.31
C TYR A 107 -12.27 -5.44 7.72
N LYS A 108 -11.99 -4.28 8.31
CA LYS A 108 -12.59 -3.01 7.88
C LYS A 108 -12.29 -2.65 6.42
N PRO A 109 -11.04 -2.75 5.94
CA PRO A 109 -10.74 -2.40 4.56
C PRO A 109 -11.53 -3.22 3.55
N LEU A 110 -11.61 -4.53 3.76
CA LEU A 110 -12.35 -5.41 2.85
C LEU A 110 -13.85 -5.12 2.89
N PHE A 111 -14.38 -4.90 4.09
CA PHE A 111 -15.80 -4.57 4.27
C PHE A 111 -16.18 -3.30 3.51
N GLU A 112 -15.37 -2.24 3.63
CA GLU A 112 -15.62 -0.98 2.93
C GLU A 112 -15.49 -1.14 1.41
N LEU A 113 -14.51 -1.90 0.94
CA LEU A 113 -14.31 -2.10 -0.50
C LEU A 113 -15.36 -3.02 -1.12
N ARG A 114 -15.95 -3.92 -0.34
CA ARG A 114 -17.10 -4.73 -0.82
C ARG A 114 -18.30 -3.85 -1.19
N LYS A 115 -18.46 -2.70 -0.54
CA LYS A 115 -19.51 -1.75 -0.89
C LYS A 115 -19.31 -1.18 -2.29
N LYS A 116 -18.06 -0.97 -2.70
CA LYS A 116 -17.71 -0.42 -4.00
C LYS A 116 -17.59 -1.48 -5.09
N TYR A 117 -16.94 -2.60 -4.79
CA TYR A 117 -16.59 -3.63 -5.77
C TYR A 117 -17.48 -4.88 -5.71
N GLY A 118 -18.33 -5.00 -4.68
CA GLY A 118 -19.16 -6.20 -4.48
C GLY A 118 -18.29 -7.44 -4.25
N ASN A 119 -18.70 -8.56 -4.82
CA ASN A 119 -17.95 -9.81 -4.69
C ASN A 119 -16.60 -9.78 -5.37
N ARG A 120 -16.39 -8.81 -6.27
CA ARG A 120 -15.13 -8.62 -6.97
C ARG A 120 -13.99 -8.30 -6.00
N ALA A 121 -14.29 -7.66 -4.86
CA ALA A 121 -13.29 -7.31 -3.85
C ALA A 121 -12.52 -8.55 -3.37
N ASP A 122 -13.24 -9.63 -3.05
CA ASP A 122 -12.61 -10.87 -2.58
C ASP A 122 -11.75 -11.52 -3.67
N GLU A 123 -12.22 -11.49 -4.91
CA GLU A 123 -11.48 -12.03 -6.05
C GLU A 123 -10.19 -11.28 -6.30
N LEU A 124 -10.24 -9.95 -6.24
CA LEU A 124 -9.06 -9.11 -6.46
C LEU A 124 -8.02 -9.30 -5.36
N LEU A 125 -8.46 -9.41 -4.11
CA LEU A 125 -7.56 -9.66 -2.99
C LEU A 125 -6.89 -11.04 -3.11
N GLU A 126 -7.66 -12.08 -3.45
CA GLU A 126 -7.13 -13.42 -3.66
C GLU A 126 -6.12 -13.45 -4.81
N THR A 127 -6.41 -12.75 -5.91
CA THR A 127 -5.49 -12.63 -7.05
C THR A 127 -4.14 -12.11 -6.59
N SER A 128 -4.12 -11.12 -5.70
CA SER A 128 -2.86 -10.56 -5.19
C SER A 128 -2.04 -11.58 -4.40
N TYR A 129 -2.70 -12.39 -3.56
CA TYR A 129 -2.00 -13.41 -2.76
C TYR A 129 -1.48 -14.55 -3.62
N ILE A 130 -2.24 -14.96 -4.64
CA ILE A 130 -1.79 -15.96 -5.61
C ILE A 130 -0.56 -15.46 -6.35
N ALA A 131 -0.54 -14.20 -6.77
CA ALA A 131 0.59 -13.60 -7.46
C ALA A 131 1.85 -13.59 -6.59
N ILE A 132 1.72 -13.26 -5.30
CA ILE A 132 2.84 -13.30 -4.35
C ILE A 132 3.36 -14.74 -4.22
N GLN A 133 2.45 -15.71 -4.08
CA GLN A 133 2.84 -17.11 -3.94
C GLN A 133 3.59 -17.61 -5.17
N GLN A 134 3.13 -17.24 -6.37
CA GLN A 134 3.80 -17.59 -7.61
C GLN A 134 5.21 -16.99 -7.69
N ALA A 135 5.37 -15.74 -7.28
CA ALA A 135 6.67 -15.07 -7.24
C ALA A 135 7.64 -15.76 -6.27
N GLU A 136 7.14 -16.15 -5.09
CA GLU A 136 7.94 -16.88 -4.11
C GLU A 136 8.35 -18.27 -4.61
N ASP A 137 7.44 -18.97 -5.29
CA ASP A 137 7.73 -20.29 -5.85
C ASP A 137 8.80 -20.22 -6.95
N LEU A 138 8.77 -19.18 -7.79
CA LEU A 138 9.79 -18.94 -8.80
C LEU A 138 11.15 -18.65 -8.15
N GLU A 139 11.18 -17.86 -7.09
CA GLU A 139 12.41 -17.59 -6.34
C GLU A 139 12.99 -18.87 -5.75
N LYS A 140 12.15 -19.72 -5.14
CA LYS A 140 12.58 -20.99 -4.56
C LYS A 140 13.11 -21.97 -5.60
N SER A 141 12.57 -21.92 -6.82
CA SER A 141 13.03 -22.80 -7.91
C SER A 141 14.33 -22.30 -8.56
N GLY A 142 14.79 -21.10 -8.21
CA GLY A 142 15.98 -20.51 -8.78
C GLY A 142 15.80 -19.98 -10.19
N VAL A 143 14.54 -19.79 -10.64
CA VAL A 143 14.22 -19.35 -12.00
C VAL A 143 14.00 -17.82 -12.06
N ALA A 144 13.78 -17.19 -10.94
CA ALA A 144 13.53 -15.75 -10.89
C ALA A 144 14.79 -14.92 -11.13
#